data_9880cf8d605d4d08efb996565335f3d8
#
_entry.id   9880cf8d605d4d08efb996565335f3d8
#
_cell.length_a   1.000
_cell.length_b   1.000
_cell.length_c   1.000
_cell.angle_alpha   90.00
_cell.angle_beta   90.00
_cell.angle_gamma   90.00
#
_symmetry.space_group_name_H-M   'P 1'
#
loop_
_entity.id
_entity.type
_entity.pdbx_description
1 polymer ?
#
loop_
_entity_poly.entity_id
_entity_poly.type
_entity_poly.pdbx_seq_one_letter_code
_entity_poly.pdbx_strand_id
1 'polypeptide(L)'
;AQCLLGFSRRAPPLPPLASLLISRLSGGAGAVCMASSDAAAPQPSATVAVPGAAGPVRVVAAPGLPEADFRKAMDSALFRRWLENLQTEKGLLTYGKLSLTQILIQGVDMFGERVGFLKFKADIVDEETKAKVPGIVFARGLAVAVLILLESKGQTYAVLTEQARVPIGKFMLELPAGMLDDEKGDFVGTAVREVEEETGIKLNLEDMVDLTALLDPTTGCRMFPSPGGCDEEIGLFLYRGRVDEETINALQGKETGLREHGELIKLRVVPYSQLWRSTADAKALSAIALYEMAKKEGILPLPPRGSLANL
;
A
#
# COMPACT_ATOMS: atom_id res chain seq x y z
N ALA A 1 -21.99 -37.91 -14.68
CA ALA A 1 -23.40 -37.78 -14.29
C ALA A 1 -23.50 -37.01 -12.99
N GLN A 2 -24.01 -35.81 -13.09
CA GLN A 2 -24.71 -34.97 -12.11
C GLN A 2 -24.39 -35.11 -10.61
N CYS A 3 -23.84 -34.04 -10.05
CA CYS A 3 -24.33 -33.43 -8.82
C CYS A 3 -23.85 -31.96 -8.72
N LEU A 4 -24.64 -31.07 -9.31
CA LEU A 4 -24.63 -29.63 -9.02
C LEU A 4 -25.52 -29.44 -7.79
N LEU A 5 -24.95 -29.27 -6.62
CA LEU A 5 -25.66 -28.78 -5.45
C LEU A 5 -25.44 -27.27 -5.35
N GLY A 6 -26.48 -26.53 -5.74
CA GLY A 6 -26.58 -25.10 -5.58
C GLY A 6 -26.66 -24.71 -4.08
N PHE A 7 -25.67 -24.00 -3.57
CA PHE A 7 -25.77 -23.24 -2.34
C PHE A 7 -26.04 -21.77 -2.67
N SER A 8 -27.33 -21.47 -2.92
CA SER A 8 -27.86 -20.10 -2.86
C SER A 8 -28.02 -19.71 -1.38
N ARG A 9 -27.02 -19.17 -0.74
CA ARG A 9 -27.23 -18.41 0.50
C ARG A 9 -27.53 -16.95 0.10
N ARG A 10 -28.81 -16.61 0.08
CA ARG A 10 -29.22 -15.20 0.04
C ARG A 10 -28.68 -14.51 1.27
N ALA A 11 -27.93 -13.44 1.05
CA ALA A 11 -27.53 -12.51 2.13
C ALA A 11 -28.83 -11.97 2.78
N PRO A 12 -28.85 -11.77 4.10
CA PRO A 12 -29.98 -11.12 4.77
C PRO A 12 -30.14 -9.69 4.24
N PRO A 13 -31.39 -9.18 4.14
CA PRO A 13 -31.62 -7.81 3.71
C PRO A 13 -30.99 -6.83 4.71
N LEU A 14 -30.27 -5.85 4.19
CA LEU A 14 -29.74 -4.73 4.97
C LEU A 14 -30.91 -3.98 5.61
N PRO A 15 -30.78 -3.53 6.88
CA PRO A 15 -31.79 -2.68 7.51
C PRO A 15 -31.90 -1.35 6.74
N PRO A 16 -33.10 -0.75 6.68
CA PRO A 16 -33.29 0.51 5.97
C PRO A 16 -32.44 1.60 6.57
N LEU A 17 -31.69 2.30 5.72
CA LEU A 17 -30.94 3.50 6.05
C LEU A 17 -31.90 4.48 6.73
N ALA A 18 -31.69 4.76 8.02
CA ALA A 18 -32.36 5.83 8.73
C ALA A 18 -32.04 7.14 8.00
N SER A 19 -33.07 7.75 7.43
CA SER A 19 -33.00 9.07 6.82
C SER A 19 -32.60 10.09 7.90
N LEU A 20 -31.37 10.60 7.81
CA LEU A 20 -30.94 11.77 8.55
C LEU A 20 -31.74 12.97 8.04
N LEU A 21 -32.78 13.32 8.79
CA LEU A 21 -33.51 14.58 8.66
C LEU A 21 -32.57 15.73 9.02
N ILE A 22 -32.07 16.42 8.00
CA ILE A 22 -31.43 17.72 8.16
C ILE A 22 -32.57 18.72 8.44
N SER A 23 -32.77 19.07 9.71
CA SER A 23 -33.65 20.17 10.08
C SER A 23 -33.08 21.49 9.60
N ARG A 24 -33.73 22.08 8.61
CA ARG A 24 -33.49 23.47 8.22
C ARG A 24 -33.99 24.36 9.35
N LEU A 25 -33.09 25.00 10.06
CA LEU A 25 -33.38 26.18 10.86
C LEU A 25 -33.54 27.38 9.91
N SER A 26 -34.77 27.76 9.68
CA SER A 26 -35.12 29.07 9.11
C SER A 26 -35.11 30.08 10.24
N GLY A 27 -34.24 31.06 10.19
CA GLY A 27 -34.22 32.17 11.16
C GLY A 27 -33.57 33.39 10.55
N GLY A 28 -34.40 34.36 10.20
CA GLY A 28 -34.29 35.79 10.39
C GLY A 28 -33.16 36.56 9.65
N ALA A 29 -33.60 37.42 8.80
CA ALA A 29 -32.88 38.47 8.09
C ALA A 29 -32.05 39.37 9.01
N GLY A 30 -30.82 39.62 8.61
CA GLY A 30 -29.96 40.71 9.08
C GLY A 30 -28.89 40.95 8.02
N ALA A 31 -29.22 41.78 7.02
CA ALA A 31 -28.25 42.22 6.04
C ALA A 31 -27.24 43.17 6.70
N VAL A 32 -26.01 42.72 6.89
CA VAL A 32 -24.88 43.63 7.01
C VAL A 32 -23.92 43.27 5.91
N CYS A 33 -24.01 44.07 4.86
CA CYS A 33 -23.06 44.05 3.77
C CYS A 33 -21.76 44.68 4.28
N MET A 34 -20.81 43.86 4.72
CA MET A 34 -19.41 44.24 4.82
C MET A 34 -18.67 43.48 3.72
N ALA A 35 -18.47 44.18 2.62
CA ALA A 35 -17.55 43.77 1.57
C ALA A 35 -16.12 43.90 2.14
N SER A 36 -15.62 42.89 2.78
CA SER A 36 -14.18 42.67 2.93
C SER A 36 -13.69 42.00 1.67
N SER A 37 -13.04 42.77 0.85
CA SER A 37 -12.22 42.27 -0.25
C SER A 37 -10.97 41.60 0.37
N ASP A 38 -11.13 40.43 0.99
CA ASP A 38 -10.02 39.55 1.25
C ASP A 38 -9.54 39.03 -0.11
N ALA A 39 -8.58 39.74 -0.69
CA ALA A 39 -7.79 39.20 -1.78
C ALA A 39 -7.16 37.93 -1.24
N ALA A 40 -7.67 36.75 -1.65
CA ALA A 40 -7.13 35.46 -1.25
C ALA A 40 -5.62 35.49 -1.51
N ALA A 41 -4.83 35.17 -0.48
CA ALA A 41 -3.38 35.12 -0.61
C ALA A 41 -3.02 34.25 -1.84
N PRO A 42 -2.02 34.64 -2.62
CA PRO A 42 -1.66 33.89 -3.83
C PRO A 42 -1.34 32.45 -3.45
N GLN A 43 -1.93 31.49 -4.18
CA GLN A 43 -1.70 30.08 -3.97
C GLN A 43 -0.22 29.75 -4.15
N PRO A 44 0.42 28.99 -3.23
CA PRO A 44 1.78 28.52 -3.42
C PRO A 44 1.93 27.80 -4.76
N SER A 45 2.98 28.14 -5.50
CA SER A 45 3.27 27.49 -6.78
C SER A 45 4.77 27.45 -7.02
N ALA A 46 5.20 26.42 -7.75
CA ALA A 46 6.57 26.22 -8.19
C ALA A 46 6.60 25.68 -9.62
N THR A 47 7.79 25.58 -10.19
CA THR A 47 8.00 24.90 -11.47
C THR A 47 9.04 23.82 -11.29
N VAL A 48 8.82 22.67 -11.94
CA VAL A 48 9.78 21.56 -11.97
C VAL A 48 10.18 21.29 -13.41
N ALA A 49 11.46 21.04 -13.62
CA ALA A 49 11.95 20.54 -14.89
C ALA A 49 11.67 19.03 -14.95
N VAL A 50 10.90 18.60 -15.92
CA VAL A 50 10.59 17.20 -16.16
C VAL A 50 11.07 16.83 -17.56
N PRO A 51 12.15 16.05 -17.71
CA PRO A 51 12.60 15.58 -19.02
C PRO A 51 11.46 14.85 -19.75
N GLY A 52 11.33 15.13 -21.05
CA GLY A 52 10.21 14.62 -21.84
C GLY A 52 8.93 15.48 -21.81
N ALA A 53 8.82 16.45 -20.90
CA ALA A 53 7.77 17.46 -20.96
C ALA A 53 8.13 18.59 -21.95
N ALA A 54 7.13 19.22 -22.55
CA ALA A 54 7.33 20.30 -23.53
C ALA A 54 7.97 21.59 -22.94
N GLY A 55 8.13 21.64 -21.61
CA GLY A 55 8.72 22.76 -20.88
C GLY A 55 8.62 22.53 -19.36
N PRO A 56 8.99 23.55 -18.55
CA PRO A 56 8.84 23.46 -17.10
C PRO A 56 7.39 23.24 -16.71
N VAL A 57 7.15 22.22 -15.90
CA VAL A 57 5.80 21.85 -15.42
C VAL A 57 5.45 22.69 -14.20
N ARG A 58 4.31 23.33 -14.23
CA ARG A 58 3.81 24.11 -13.11
C ARG A 58 3.22 23.18 -12.03
N VAL A 59 3.65 23.37 -10.79
CA VAL A 59 3.09 22.70 -9.60
C VAL A 59 2.39 23.76 -8.77
N VAL A 60 1.15 23.50 -8.38
CA VAL A 60 0.28 24.45 -7.65
C VAL A 60 -0.25 23.76 -6.39
N ALA A 61 -0.38 24.51 -5.31
CA ALA A 61 -1.10 24.05 -4.12
C ALA A 61 -2.62 24.14 -4.35
N ALA A 62 -3.37 23.19 -3.80
CA ALA A 62 -4.82 23.34 -3.71
C ALA A 62 -5.21 24.48 -2.75
N PRO A 63 -6.40 25.10 -2.90
CA PRO A 63 -6.87 26.09 -1.95
C PRO A 63 -6.85 25.58 -0.52
N GLY A 64 -6.25 26.33 0.40
CA GLY A 64 -6.15 25.95 1.81
C GLY A 64 -4.96 25.06 2.20
N LEU A 65 -4.16 24.59 1.23
CA LEU A 65 -2.93 23.89 1.56
C LEU A 65 -1.86 24.89 2.03
N PRO A 66 -1.31 24.74 3.26
CA PRO A 66 -0.27 25.63 3.78
C PRO A 66 0.99 25.61 2.91
N GLU A 67 1.65 26.75 2.79
CA GLU A 67 2.91 26.85 2.01
C GLU A 67 4.00 25.91 2.53
N ALA A 68 4.09 25.73 3.86
CA ALA A 68 5.05 24.82 4.47
C ALA A 68 4.83 23.37 4.02
N ASP A 69 3.56 22.93 3.97
CA ASP A 69 3.21 21.58 3.55
C ASP A 69 3.40 21.39 2.05
N PHE A 70 3.11 22.43 1.26
CA PHE A 70 3.42 22.44 -0.18
C PHE A 70 4.92 22.26 -0.43
N ARG A 71 5.79 22.96 0.32
CA ARG A 71 7.24 22.79 0.20
C ARG A 71 7.68 21.38 0.59
N LYS A 72 7.18 20.85 1.72
CA LYS A 72 7.46 19.47 2.13
C LYS A 72 7.03 18.45 1.08
N ALA A 73 5.86 18.66 0.45
CA ALA A 73 5.41 17.80 -0.65
C ALA A 73 6.41 17.81 -1.81
N MET A 74 6.84 18.98 -2.24
CA MET A 74 7.79 19.16 -3.35
C MET A 74 9.14 18.50 -3.08
N ASP A 75 9.59 18.56 -1.81
CA ASP A 75 10.87 18.00 -1.36
C ASP A 75 10.77 16.53 -0.94
N SER A 76 9.56 15.94 -0.98
CA SER A 76 9.35 14.56 -0.54
C SER A 76 9.92 13.53 -1.50
N ALA A 77 10.39 12.40 -0.93
CA ALA A 77 10.80 11.23 -1.70
C ALA A 77 9.66 10.71 -2.59
N LEU A 78 8.41 10.73 -2.08
CA LEU A 78 7.23 10.30 -2.81
C LEU A 78 7.04 11.09 -4.11
N PHE A 79 7.14 12.42 -4.04
CA PHE A 79 6.99 13.26 -5.21
C PHE A 79 8.13 13.09 -6.21
N ARG A 80 9.38 13.07 -5.72
CA ARG A 80 10.56 12.86 -6.58
C ARG A 80 10.49 11.52 -7.30
N ARG A 81 10.23 10.42 -6.55
CA ARG A 81 10.11 9.09 -7.13
C ARG A 81 9.03 9.02 -8.21
N TRP A 82 7.85 9.62 -7.96
CA TRP A 82 6.79 9.65 -8.97
C TRP A 82 7.26 10.39 -10.25
N LEU A 83 7.95 11.52 -10.11
CA LEU A 83 8.52 12.25 -11.25
C LEU A 83 9.58 11.43 -11.98
N GLU A 84 10.42 10.68 -11.27
CA GLU A 84 11.42 9.79 -11.85
C GLU A 84 10.76 8.65 -12.63
N ASN A 85 9.72 8.04 -12.09
CA ASN A 85 8.98 6.96 -12.75
C ASN A 85 8.36 7.40 -14.08
N LEU A 86 7.92 8.65 -14.21
CA LEU A 86 7.42 9.19 -15.48
C LEU A 86 8.47 9.17 -16.60
N GLN A 87 9.75 9.18 -16.24
CA GLN A 87 10.89 9.38 -17.13
C GLN A 87 11.68 8.09 -17.38
N THR A 88 11.32 6.98 -16.73
CA THR A 88 11.93 5.67 -16.99
C THR A 88 11.68 5.23 -18.44
N GLU A 89 12.38 4.21 -18.92
CA GLU A 89 12.19 3.66 -20.28
C GLU A 89 10.71 3.31 -20.56
N LYS A 90 9.98 2.82 -19.54
CA LYS A 90 8.54 2.51 -19.61
C LYS A 90 7.65 3.61 -19.02
N GLY A 91 8.23 4.74 -18.66
CA GLY A 91 7.51 5.87 -18.08
C GLY A 91 6.54 6.52 -19.06
N LEU A 92 5.49 7.13 -18.53
CA LEU A 92 4.40 7.69 -19.34
C LEU A 92 4.87 8.73 -20.35
N LEU A 93 5.88 9.54 -20.01
CA LEU A 93 6.40 10.61 -20.87
C LEU A 93 7.45 10.10 -21.86
N THR A 94 8.06 8.94 -21.62
CA THR A 94 9.08 8.36 -22.48
C THR A 94 8.47 7.38 -23.47
N TYR A 95 7.67 6.43 -22.96
CA TYR A 95 7.10 5.35 -23.77
C TYR A 95 5.80 5.76 -24.45
N GLY A 96 4.96 6.60 -23.78
CA GLY A 96 3.69 7.07 -24.32
C GLY A 96 3.85 8.40 -25.04
N LYS A 97 2.92 8.72 -25.96
CA LYS A 97 2.79 10.06 -26.54
C LYS A 97 1.93 10.93 -25.61
N LEU A 98 2.39 11.07 -24.37
CA LEU A 98 1.68 11.77 -23.32
C LEU A 98 2.47 13.01 -22.88
N SER A 99 1.78 14.07 -22.55
CA SER A 99 2.39 15.30 -22.03
C SER A 99 1.82 15.64 -20.66
N LEU A 100 2.70 16.06 -19.76
CA LEU A 100 2.37 16.55 -18.42
C LEU A 100 2.37 18.09 -18.47
N THR A 101 1.24 18.70 -18.13
CA THR A 101 1.06 20.16 -18.23
C THR A 101 1.07 20.86 -16.88
N GLN A 102 0.46 20.26 -15.86
CA GLN A 102 0.36 20.82 -14.53
C GLN A 102 0.20 19.74 -13.47
N ILE A 103 0.63 20.03 -12.25
CA ILE A 103 0.39 19.20 -11.06
C ILE A 103 -0.30 20.06 -10.00
N LEU A 104 -1.37 19.54 -9.39
CA LEU A 104 -2.08 20.16 -8.27
C LEU A 104 -1.87 19.31 -7.01
N ILE A 105 -1.08 19.80 -6.06
CA ILE A 105 -0.91 19.16 -4.74
C ILE A 105 -2.18 19.42 -3.93
N GLN A 106 -2.85 18.34 -3.50
CA GLN A 106 -4.17 18.41 -2.86
C GLN A 106 -4.13 18.18 -1.34
N GLY A 107 -3.15 17.42 -0.84
CA GLY A 107 -3.03 17.11 0.56
C GLY A 107 -1.71 16.43 0.88
N VAL A 108 -1.27 16.59 2.11
CA VAL A 108 -0.04 16.03 2.66
C VAL A 108 -0.35 15.49 4.05
N ASP A 109 -0.08 14.23 4.28
CA ASP A 109 -0.17 13.61 5.60
C ASP A 109 1.24 13.33 6.13
N MET A 110 1.54 13.85 7.32
CA MET A 110 2.85 13.76 7.93
C MET A 110 2.95 12.56 8.88
N PHE A 111 4.06 11.81 8.79
CA PHE A 111 4.45 10.79 9.76
C PHE A 111 5.71 11.31 10.49
N GLY A 112 5.49 11.91 11.66
CA GLY A 112 6.54 12.68 12.32
C GLY A 112 6.99 13.87 11.46
N GLU A 113 8.24 13.90 11.07
CA GLU A 113 8.80 14.98 10.24
C GLU A 113 8.79 14.67 8.73
N ARG A 114 8.54 13.42 8.34
CA ARG A 114 8.49 13.01 6.93
C ARG A 114 7.06 13.06 6.36
N VAL A 115 6.96 13.23 5.05
CA VAL A 115 5.71 13.05 4.30
C VAL A 115 5.41 11.56 4.22
N GLY A 116 4.33 11.12 4.89
CA GLY A 116 3.87 9.74 4.86
C GLY A 116 2.98 9.45 3.66
N PHE A 117 2.01 10.34 3.40
CA PHE A 117 1.16 10.25 2.20
C PHE A 117 1.08 11.61 1.51
N LEU A 118 0.97 11.56 0.18
CA LEU A 118 0.82 12.72 -0.66
C LEU A 118 -0.30 12.49 -1.67
N LYS A 119 -1.29 13.38 -1.66
CA LYS A 119 -2.37 13.36 -2.66
C LYS A 119 -2.19 14.50 -3.63
N PHE A 120 -2.21 14.18 -4.93
CA PHE A 120 -2.14 15.20 -5.97
C PHE A 120 -2.89 14.76 -7.25
N LYS A 121 -3.04 15.71 -8.16
CA LYS A 121 -3.60 15.48 -9.48
C LYS A 121 -2.60 15.97 -10.53
N ALA A 122 -2.27 15.10 -11.47
CA ALA A 122 -1.46 15.42 -12.64
C ALA A 122 -2.38 15.64 -13.86
N ASP A 123 -2.23 16.74 -14.55
CA ASP A 123 -2.91 16.98 -15.81
C ASP A 123 -2.07 16.40 -16.95
N ILE A 124 -2.40 15.17 -17.34
CA ILE A 124 -1.77 14.43 -18.42
C ILE A 124 -2.70 14.40 -19.62
N VAL A 125 -2.16 14.63 -20.79
CA VAL A 125 -2.89 14.74 -22.06
C VAL A 125 -2.25 13.83 -23.11
N ASP A 126 -3.06 13.08 -23.80
CA ASP A 126 -2.64 12.34 -24.99
C ASP A 126 -2.36 13.33 -26.14
N GLU A 127 -1.17 13.25 -26.72
CA GLU A 127 -0.74 14.24 -27.73
C GLU A 127 -1.45 14.10 -29.07
N GLU A 128 -1.96 12.93 -29.39
CA GLU A 128 -2.67 12.68 -30.64
C GLU A 128 -4.13 13.13 -30.54
N THR A 129 -4.83 12.62 -29.53
CA THR A 129 -6.28 12.84 -29.37
C THR A 129 -6.64 14.09 -28.60
N LYS A 130 -5.67 14.68 -27.88
CA LYS A 130 -5.84 15.77 -26.89
C LYS A 130 -6.77 15.41 -25.75
N ALA A 131 -7.06 14.13 -25.57
CA ALA A 131 -7.86 13.64 -24.47
C ALA A 131 -7.08 13.70 -23.15
N LYS A 132 -7.78 14.00 -22.06
CA LYS A 132 -7.19 13.95 -20.70
C LYS A 132 -7.12 12.52 -20.21
N VAL A 133 -5.96 12.13 -19.70
CA VAL A 133 -5.75 10.87 -19.01
C VAL A 133 -6.09 11.07 -17.51
N PRO A 134 -6.80 10.11 -16.85
CA PRO A 134 -7.02 10.18 -15.40
C PRO A 134 -5.70 10.28 -14.65
N GLY A 135 -5.54 11.35 -13.84
CA GLY A 135 -4.26 11.66 -13.19
C GLY A 135 -4.36 11.89 -11.68
N ILE A 136 -5.33 11.27 -11.00
CA ILE A 136 -5.40 11.31 -9.53
C ILE A 136 -4.36 10.34 -8.99
N VAL A 137 -3.51 10.83 -8.08
CA VAL A 137 -2.44 10.05 -7.45
C VAL A 137 -2.56 10.15 -5.94
N PHE A 138 -2.58 9.00 -5.28
CA PHE A 138 -2.35 8.85 -3.87
C PHE A 138 -0.99 8.17 -3.71
N ALA A 139 0.04 8.98 -3.44
CA ALA A 139 1.40 8.49 -3.32
C ALA A 139 1.69 8.07 -1.88
N ARG A 140 2.14 6.81 -1.72
CA ARG A 140 2.55 6.21 -0.46
C ARG A 140 3.90 5.47 -0.55
N GLY A 141 4.38 5.20 -1.76
CA GLY A 141 5.73 4.71 -2.01
C GLY A 141 5.89 3.20 -1.87
N LEU A 142 7.10 2.79 -1.47
CA LEU A 142 7.53 1.41 -1.42
C LEU A 142 7.07 0.70 -0.15
N ALA A 143 6.74 -0.58 -0.28
CA ALA A 143 6.39 -1.45 0.83
C ALA A 143 6.95 -2.86 0.63
N VAL A 144 6.93 -3.64 1.70
CA VAL A 144 7.25 -5.06 1.72
C VAL A 144 6.13 -5.84 2.38
N ALA A 145 5.97 -7.10 2.00
CA ALA A 145 5.12 -8.03 2.73
C ALA A 145 5.77 -9.42 2.74
N VAL A 146 5.57 -10.17 3.81
CA VAL A 146 6.25 -11.45 4.02
C VAL A 146 5.25 -12.58 4.23
N LEU A 147 5.29 -13.57 3.34
CA LEU A 147 4.60 -14.84 3.52
C LEU A 147 5.45 -15.72 4.46
N ILE A 148 5.07 -15.79 5.73
CA ILE A 148 5.74 -16.61 6.74
C ILE A 148 5.07 -17.97 6.79
N LEU A 149 5.81 -19.03 6.45
CA LEU A 149 5.36 -20.41 6.51
C LEU A 149 6.16 -21.18 7.54
N LEU A 150 5.48 -21.69 8.58
CA LEU A 150 6.05 -22.46 9.65
C LEU A 150 5.56 -23.91 9.59
N GLU A 151 6.51 -24.85 9.53
CA GLU A 151 6.23 -26.29 9.59
C GLU A 151 6.29 -26.77 11.04
N SER A 152 5.22 -27.40 11.51
CA SER A 152 5.17 -28.06 12.81
C SER A 152 4.43 -29.39 12.70
N LYS A 153 5.02 -30.47 13.19
CA LYS A 153 4.45 -31.84 13.16
C LYS A 153 3.92 -32.27 11.78
N GLY A 154 4.62 -31.88 10.70
CA GLY A 154 4.25 -32.25 9.34
C GLY A 154 3.09 -31.40 8.73
N GLN A 155 2.63 -30.38 9.43
CA GLN A 155 1.66 -29.42 8.95
C GLN A 155 2.31 -28.04 8.74
N THR A 156 1.97 -27.37 7.65
CA THR A 156 2.42 -26.00 7.36
C THR A 156 1.37 -25.00 7.79
N TYR A 157 1.79 -23.98 8.50
CA TYR A 157 0.98 -22.85 8.96
C TYR A 157 1.48 -21.56 8.37
N ALA A 158 0.58 -20.61 8.13
CA ALA A 158 0.91 -19.22 7.80
C ALA A 158 0.66 -18.32 9.00
N VAL A 159 1.57 -17.37 9.23
CA VAL A 159 1.42 -16.33 10.24
C VAL A 159 0.88 -15.06 9.56
N LEU A 160 -0.23 -14.56 10.08
CA LEU A 160 -0.91 -13.34 9.60
C LEU A 160 -1.05 -12.34 10.73
N THR A 161 -1.22 -11.08 10.35
CA THR A 161 -1.59 -9.98 11.24
C THR A 161 -3.05 -9.61 11.03
N GLU A 162 -3.81 -9.46 12.11
CA GLU A 162 -5.17 -8.89 12.08
C GLU A 162 -5.08 -7.44 12.51
N GLN A 163 -5.41 -6.52 11.60
CA GLN A 163 -5.26 -5.07 11.78
C GLN A 163 -6.53 -4.30 11.44
N ALA A 164 -6.77 -3.18 12.14
CA ALA A 164 -7.85 -2.25 11.80
C ALA A 164 -7.45 -1.42 10.57
N ARG A 165 -8.18 -1.57 9.47
CA ARG A 165 -7.96 -0.81 8.23
C ARG A 165 -9.08 0.20 8.02
N VAL A 166 -8.87 1.42 8.52
CA VAL A 166 -9.84 2.52 8.46
C VAL A 166 -10.33 2.81 7.03
N PRO A 167 -9.49 2.81 5.98
CA PRO A 167 -9.94 3.09 4.61
C PRO A 167 -11.04 2.14 4.12
N ILE A 168 -11.03 0.88 4.58
CA ILE A 168 -12.06 -0.11 4.22
C ILE A 168 -13.09 -0.34 5.35
N GLY A 169 -12.93 0.34 6.50
CA GLY A 169 -13.84 0.25 7.65
C GLY A 169 -13.91 -1.13 8.29
N LYS A 170 -12.83 -1.93 8.26
CA LYS A 170 -12.83 -3.33 8.71
C LYS A 170 -11.52 -3.71 9.37
N PHE A 171 -11.57 -4.77 10.19
CA PHE A 171 -10.38 -5.55 10.49
C PHE A 171 -10.05 -6.45 9.30
N MET A 172 -8.78 -6.55 8.96
CA MET A 172 -8.27 -7.35 7.85
C MET A 172 -7.22 -8.33 8.36
N LEU A 173 -7.27 -9.56 7.86
CA LEU A 173 -6.16 -10.50 7.97
C LEU A 173 -5.22 -10.27 6.80
N GLU A 174 -3.97 -9.94 7.10
CA GLU A 174 -2.97 -9.56 6.11
C GLU A 174 -1.66 -10.32 6.35
N LEU A 175 -0.77 -10.32 5.36
CA LEU A 175 0.62 -10.65 5.61
C LEU A 175 1.26 -9.55 6.47
N PRO A 176 2.22 -9.88 7.37
CA PRO A 176 3.11 -8.89 7.95
C PRO A 176 3.71 -8.03 6.85
N ALA A 177 3.58 -6.70 6.99
CA ALA A 177 3.91 -5.77 5.91
C ALA A 177 4.18 -4.37 6.45
N GLY A 178 5.19 -3.71 5.91
CA GLY A 178 5.52 -2.34 6.27
C GLY A 178 6.05 -1.51 5.11
N MET A 179 6.15 -0.21 5.34
CA MET A 179 6.68 0.74 4.37
C MET A 179 8.19 0.85 4.50
N LEU A 180 8.89 1.07 3.38
CA LEU A 180 10.30 1.39 3.42
C LEU A 180 10.50 2.79 4.02
N ASP A 181 11.39 2.87 5.02
CA ASP A 181 11.68 4.13 5.71
C ASP A 181 12.71 4.98 4.97
N ASP A 182 13.51 4.38 4.09
CA ASP A 182 14.59 5.05 3.40
C ASP A 182 14.46 5.03 1.88
N GLU A 183 15.09 6.02 1.24
CA GLU A 183 15.15 6.14 -0.22
C GLU A 183 16.13 5.12 -0.84
N LYS A 184 16.88 4.37 -0.04
CA LYS A 184 17.93 3.45 -0.51
C LYS A 184 17.37 2.12 -0.99
N GLY A 185 16.11 1.81 -0.64
CA GLY A 185 15.42 0.63 -1.15
C GLY A 185 15.91 -0.69 -0.57
N ASP A 186 16.29 -0.73 0.71
CA ASP A 186 16.59 -1.99 1.39
C ASP A 186 15.31 -2.76 1.72
N PHE A 187 14.80 -3.45 0.71
CA PHE A 187 13.57 -4.25 0.85
C PHE A 187 13.74 -5.41 1.83
N VAL A 188 14.86 -6.12 1.79
CA VAL A 188 15.06 -7.32 2.61
C VAL A 188 15.24 -6.94 4.07
N GLY A 189 16.06 -5.93 4.38
CA GLY A 189 16.24 -5.44 5.73
C GLY A 189 14.95 -4.90 6.33
N THR A 190 14.17 -4.16 5.54
CA THR A 190 12.84 -3.69 5.96
C THR A 190 11.90 -4.87 6.23
N ALA A 191 11.86 -5.88 5.36
CA ALA A 191 11.01 -7.06 5.55
C ALA A 191 11.31 -7.81 6.86
N VAL A 192 12.59 -7.97 7.20
CA VAL A 192 13.01 -8.62 8.46
C VAL A 192 12.60 -7.77 9.67
N ARG A 193 12.82 -6.46 9.64
CA ARG A 193 12.46 -5.56 10.72
C ARG A 193 10.95 -5.54 10.96
N GLU A 194 10.13 -5.39 9.92
CA GLU A 194 8.67 -5.39 10.02
C GLU A 194 8.14 -6.70 10.60
N VAL A 195 8.70 -7.84 10.19
CA VAL A 195 8.32 -9.13 10.78
C VAL A 195 8.64 -9.18 12.27
N GLU A 196 9.81 -8.69 12.70
CA GLU A 196 10.18 -8.65 14.12
C GLU A 196 9.25 -7.73 14.91
N GLU A 197 8.94 -6.54 14.40
CA GLU A 197 8.07 -5.55 15.05
C GLU A 197 6.62 -6.04 15.14
N GLU A 198 6.07 -6.53 14.03
CA GLU A 198 4.66 -6.96 13.96
C GLU A 198 4.42 -8.35 14.58
N THR A 199 5.38 -9.26 14.58
CA THR A 199 5.17 -10.64 15.02
C THR A 199 6.02 -11.06 16.23
N GLY A 200 7.14 -10.40 16.45
CA GLY A 200 8.17 -10.80 17.39
C GLY A 200 9.03 -11.98 16.91
N ILE A 201 8.89 -12.39 15.64
CA ILE A 201 9.68 -13.46 15.04
C ILE A 201 10.97 -12.87 14.48
N LYS A 202 12.12 -13.36 14.94
CA LYS A 202 13.43 -12.96 14.41
C LYS A 202 13.80 -13.80 13.20
N LEU A 203 13.95 -13.15 12.06
CA LEU A 203 14.34 -13.78 10.81
C LEU A 203 15.78 -13.41 10.44
N ASN A 204 16.47 -14.31 9.73
CA ASN A 204 17.74 -14.00 9.11
C ASN A 204 17.50 -13.53 7.67
N LEU A 205 18.25 -12.51 7.24
CA LEU A 205 18.18 -11.97 5.88
C LEU A 205 18.42 -13.05 4.82
N GLU A 206 19.35 -13.96 5.06
CA GLU A 206 19.74 -15.04 4.14
C GLU A 206 18.66 -16.11 3.92
N ASP A 207 17.68 -16.18 4.84
CA ASP A 207 16.58 -17.14 4.77
C ASP A 207 15.37 -16.59 3.99
N MET A 208 15.42 -15.31 3.59
CA MET A 208 14.37 -14.62 2.86
C MET A 208 14.47 -14.91 1.36
N VAL A 209 13.36 -15.23 0.73
CA VAL A 209 13.25 -15.41 -0.72
C VAL A 209 12.38 -14.30 -1.29
N ASP A 210 12.94 -13.47 -2.17
CA ASP A 210 12.14 -12.47 -2.90
C ASP A 210 11.31 -13.18 -3.98
N LEU A 211 10.00 -13.32 -3.73
CA LEU A 211 9.07 -13.91 -4.69
C LEU A 211 8.82 -13.01 -5.89
N THR A 212 8.88 -11.70 -5.71
CA THR A 212 8.68 -10.73 -6.80
C THR A 212 9.86 -10.71 -7.77
N ALA A 213 11.06 -11.07 -7.31
CA ALA A 213 12.23 -11.26 -8.18
C ALA A 213 12.08 -12.42 -9.19
N LEU A 214 11.10 -13.31 -8.97
CA LEU A 214 10.77 -14.40 -9.90
C LEU A 214 9.91 -13.96 -11.09
N LEU A 215 9.35 -12.75 -11.04
CA LEU A 215 8.62 -12.16 -12.15
C LEU A 215 9.56 -11.82 -13.30
N ASP A 216 9.01 -11.73 -14.52
CA ASP A 216 9.78 -11.26 -15.67
C ASP A 216 10.37 -9.87 -15.36
N PRO A 217 11.69 -9.65 -15.58
CA PRO A 217 12.34 -8.36 -15.31
C PRO A 217 11.65 -7.16 -15.97
N THR A 218 10.96 -7.38 -17.09
CA THR A 218 10.20 -6.32 -17.76
C THR A 218 9.03 -5.79 -16.96
N THR A 219 8.58 -6.50 -15.91
CA THR A 219 7.52 -6.05 -14.99
C THR A 219 8.02 -5.10 -13.90
N GLY A 220 9.35 -4.95 -13.76
CA GLY A 220 9.97 -4.23 -12.66
C GLY A 220 10.10 -5.06 -11.37
N CYS A 221 9.69 -6.34 -11.40
CA CYS A 221 9.80 -7.26 -10.25
C CYS A 221 9.15 -6.72 -8.97
N ARG A 222 7.98 -6.08 -9.09
CA ARG A 222 7.18 -5.56 -7.97
C ARG A 222 5.71 -5.83 -8.22
N MET A 223 4.95 -5.85 -7.12
CA MET A 223 3.49 -5.98 -7.17
C MET A 223 2.84 -4.62 -6.93
N PHE A 224 1.85 -4.28 -7.72
CA PHE A 224 1.06 -3.05 -7.61
C PHE A 224 -0.37 -3.41 -7.20
N PRO A 225 -0.81 -3.12 -5.96
CA PRO A 225 -2.15 -3.51 -5.50
C PRO A 225 -3.28 -2.71 -6.16
N SER A 226 -3.01 -1.44 -6.51
CA SER A 226 -4.05 -0.56 -7.09
C SER A 226 -3.45 0.53 -8.00
N PRO A 227 -2.84 0.16 -9.16
CA PRO A 227 -2.10 1.10 -10.00
C PRO A 227 -2.97 2.17 -10.68
N GLY A 228 -4.30 2.05 -10.60
CA GLY A 228 -5.22 3.06 -11.12
C GLY A 228 -5.34 4.33 -10.27
N GLY A 229 -4.78 4.37 -9.07
CA GLY A 229 -4.90 5.52 -8.18
C GLY A 229 -3.80 5.64 -7.12
N CYS A 230 -3.03 4.58 -6.91
CA CYS A 230 -1.97 4.52 -5.90
C CYS A 230 -0.66 4.04 -6.55
N ASP A 231 0.45 4.63 -6.12
CA ASP A 231 1.80 4.31 -6.59
C ASP A 231 2.48 3.20 -5.79
N GLU A 232 1.78 2.59 -4.83
CA GLU A 232 2.36 1.59 -3.95
C GLU A 232 2.97 0.42 -4.73
N GLU A 233 4.27 0.23 -4.53
CA GLU A 233 5.04 -0.89 -5.08
C GLU A 233 5.45 -1.81 -3.94
N ILE A 234 5.08 -3.08 -4.02
CA ILE A 234 5.30 -4.05 -2.94
C ILE A 234 6.28 -5.14 -3.37
N GLY A 235 7.35 -5.30 -2.59
CA GLY A 235 8.19 -6.49 -2.61
C GLY A 235 7.53 -7.61 -1.81
N LEU A 236 7.30 -8.77 -2.42
CA LEU A 236 6.74 -9.93 -1.74
C LEU A 236 7.84 -10.93 -1.41
N PHE A 237 8.00 -11.22 -0.13
CA PHE A 237 9.01 -12.14 0.39
C PHE A 237 8.38 -13.41 0.94
N LEU A 238 9.14 -14.49 0.95
CA LEU A 238 8.80 -15.76 1.57
C LEU A 238 9.84 -16.10 2.63
N TYR A 239 9.37 -16.45 3.80
CA TYR A 239 10.14 -17.13 4.83
C TYR A 239 9.57 -18.52 5.10
N ARG A 240 10.45 -19.54 5.26
CA ARG A 240 10.05 -20.90 5.62
C ARG A 240 10.90 -21.39 6.78
N GLY A 241 10.24 -21.79 7.87
CA GLY A 241 10.91 -22.28 9.06
C GLY A 241 10.24 -23.53 9.62
N ARG A 242 10.92 -24.19 10.57
CA ARG A 242 10.38 -25.29 11.36
C ARG A 242 10.35 -24.88 12.81
N VAL A 243 9.23 -25.16 13.47
CA VAL A 243 9.02 -24.85 14.88
C VAL A 243 8.29 -25.98 15.57
N ASP A 244 8.33 -26.00 16.90
CA ASP A 244 7.48 -26.88 17.70
C ASP A 244 6.02 -26.39 17.74
N GLU A 245 5.16 -27.22 18.33
CA GLU A 245 3.74 -26.88 18.47
C GLU A 245 3.51 -25.77 19.52
N GLU A 246 4.38 -25.70 20.51
CA GLU A 246 4.32 -24.72 21.59
C GLU A 246 4.50 -23.29 20.99
N THR A 247 5.45 -23.15 20.08
CA THR A 247 5.67 -21.93 19.29
C THR A 247 4.44 -21.52 18.48
N ILE A 248 3.80 -22.47 17.77
CA ILE A 248 2.56 -22.19 17.01
C ILE A 248 1.46 -21.69 17.95
N ASN A 249 1.30 -22.33 19.10
CA ASN A 249 0.30 -21.94 20.09
C ASN A 249 0.60 -20.59 20.74
N ALA A 250 1.87 -20.27 20.98
CA ALA A 250 2.29 -18.99 21.55
C ALA A 250 2.07 -17.80 20.58
N LEU A 251 2.19 -18.03 19.28
CA LEU A 251 1.90 -17.02 18.26
C LEU A 251 0.40 -16.73 18.12
N GLN A 252 -0.45 -17.76 18.29
CA GLN A 252 -1.89 -17.61 18.05
C GLN A 252 -2.53 -16.64 19.04
N GLY A 253 -3.04 -15.51 18.51
CA GLY A 253 -3.75 -14.50 19.28
C GLY A 253 -2.85 -13.56 20.08
N LYS A 254 -1.51 -13.67 19.94
CA LYS A 254 -0.55 -12.73 20.55
C LYS A 254 -0.85 -11.31 20.04
N GLU A 255 -0.90 -10.37 20.96
CA GLU A 255 -1.06 -8.95 20.65
C GLU A 255 0.33 -8.33 20.51
N THR A 256 0.54 -7.64 19.39
CA THR A 256 1.82 -7.06 18.97
C THR A 256 1.59 -5.67 18.34
N GLY A 257 2.61 -5.13 17.68
CA GLY A 257 2.61 -3.80 17.10
C GLY A 257 2.96 -2.69 18.11
N LEU A 258 3.30 -1.54 17.59
CA LEU A 258 3.67 -0.37 18.36
C LEU A 258 2.42 0.39 18.81
N ARG A 259 1.78 -0.05 19.90
CA ARG A 259 0.51 0.52 20.41
C ARG A 259 0.59 2.02 20.67
N GLU A 260 1.75 2.51 21.06
CA GLU A 260 2.01 3.94 21.26
C GLU A 260 1.89 4.75 19.96
N HIS A 261 2.09 4.08 18.83
CA HIS A 261 1.93 4.64 17.49
C HIS A 261 0.54 4.33 16.87
N GLY A 262 -0.36 3.72 17.64
CA GLY A 262 -1.70 3.36 17.19
C GLY A 262 -1.78 2.04 16.41
N GLU A 263 -0.73 1.25 16.40
CA GLU A 263 -0.71 -0.06 15.75
C GLU A 263 -1.30 -1.13 16.67
N LEU A 264 -2.53 -1.50 16.37
CA LEU A 264 -3.26 -2.56 17.07
C LEU A 264 -3.22 -3.82 16.22
N ILE A 265 -2.23 -4.67 16.49
CA ILE A 265 -1.99 -5.92 15.72
C ILE A 265 -2.28 -7.12 16.60
N LYS A 266 -2.97 -8.11 16.04
CA LYS A 266 -3.18 -9.41 16.65
C LYS A 266 -2.75 -10.51 15.69
N LEU A 267 -1.87 -11.39 16.14
CA LEU A 267 -1.40 -12.50 15.32
C LEU A 267 -2.48 -13.57 15.13
N ARG A 268 -2.53 -14.11 13.93
CA ARG A 268 -3.37 -15.23 13.53
C ARG A 268 -2.54 -16.28 12.83
N VAL A 269 -2.56 -17.48 13.35
CA VAL A 269 -1.90 -18.63 12.73
C VAL A 269 -2.96 -19.50 12.08
N VAL A 270 -2.85 -19.69 10.77
CA VAL A 270 -3.83 -20.49 10.01
C VAL A 270 -3.13 -21.62 9.26
N PRO A 271 -3.74 -22.80 9.13
CA PRO A 271 -3.21 -23.83 8.25
C PRO A 271 -3.03 -23.29 6.82
N TYR A 272 -1.85 -23.51 6.22
CA TYR A 272 -1.56 -22.99 4.88
C TYR A 272 -2.60 -23.40 3.83
N SER A 273 -3.11 -24.63 3.93
CA SER A 273 -4.17 -25.14 3.04
C SER A 273 -5.47 -24.30 3.07
N GLN A 274 -5.69 -23.52 4.13
CA GLN A 274 -6.85 -22.66 4.30
C GLN A 274 -6.54 -21.19 4.05
N LEU A 275 -5.27 -20.80 3.93
CA LEU A 275 -4.83 -19.41 3.84
C LEU A 275 -5.57 -18.63 2.73
N TRP A 276 -5.65 -19.19 1.52
CA TRP A 276 -6.23 -18.52 0.36
C TRP A 276 -7.72 -18.15 0.51
N ARG A 277 -8.43 -18.77 1.45
CA ARG A 277 -9.84 -18.47 1.77
C ARG A 277 -10.02 -17.73 3.09
N SER A 278 -8.94 -17.54 3.85
CA SER A 278 -8.97 -16.87 5.15
C SER A 278 -8.73 -15.36 5.06
N THR A 279 -8.19 -14.89 3.94
CA THR A 279 -7.90 -13.47 3.73
C THR A 279 -8.42 -12.99 2.38
N ALA A 280 -8.71 -11.68 2.30
CA ALA A 280 -9.01 -10.94 1.07
C ALA A 280 -7.89 -9.94 0.71
N ASP A 281 -6.77 -10.00 1.42
CA ASP A 281 -5.60 -9.14 1.18
C ASP A 281 -4.92 -9.51 -0.15
N ALA A 282 -4.80 -8.53 -1.04
CA ALA A 282 -4.18 -8.71 -2.35
C ALA A 282 -2.70 -9.15 -2.23
N LYS A 283 -1.96 -8.67 -1.21
CA LYS A 283 -0.56 -9.06 -0.96
C LYS A 283 -0.47 -10.56 -0.67
N ALA A 284 -1.35 -11.06 0.20
CA ALA A 284 -1.39 -12.47 0.56
C ALA A 284 -1.77 -13.34 -0.63
N LEU A 285 -2.81 -12.98 -1.38
CA LEU A 285 -3.25 -13.75 -2.56
C LEU A 285 -2.17 -13.77 -3.65
N SER A 286 -1.47 -12.66 -3.88
CA SER A 286 -0.36 -12.57 -4.83
C SER A 286 0.84 -13.40 -4.36
N ALA A 287 1.21 -13.33 -3.09
CA ALA A 287 2.32 -14.13 -2.54
C ALA A 287 2.03 -15.63 -2.62
N ILE A 288 0.80 -16.07 -2.32
CA ILE A 288 0.36 -17.46 -2.51
C ILE A 288 0.52 -17.89 -3.96
N ALA A 289 0.05 -17.06 -4.92
CA ALA A 289 0.14 -17.39 -6.34
C ALA A 289 1.60 -17.55 -6.79
N LEU A 290 2.48 -16.61 -6.44
CA LEU A 290 3.90 -16.67 -6.77
C LEU A 290 4.58 -17.89 -6.11
N TYR A 291 4.29 -18.14 -4.83
CA TYR A 291 4.85 -19.29 -4.11
C TYR A 291 4.41 -20.62 -4.74
N GLU A 292 3.13 -20.81 -5.03
CA GLU A 292 2.65 -22.07 -5.62
C GLU A 292 3.19 -22.28 -7.05
N MET A 293 3.33 -21.21 -7.85
CA MET A 293 3.92 -21.31 -9.17
C MET A 293 5.41 -21.65 -9.10
N ALA A 294 6.17 -20.95 -8.26
CA ALA A 294 7.59 -21.23 -8.05
C ALA A 294 7.84 -22.65 -7.51
N LYS A 295 6.96 -23.10 -6.61
CA LYS A 295 7.01 -24.48 -6.09
C LYS A 295 6.73 -25.50 -7.18
N LYS A 296 5.72 -25.28 -8.01
CA LYS A 296 5.36 -26.15 -9.14
C LYS A 296 6.50 -26.25 -10.16
N GLU A 297 7.19 -25.15 -10.40
CA GLU A 297 8.33 -25.08 -11.34
C GLU A 297 9.64 -25.58 -10.73
N GLY A 298 9.68 -25.84 -9.42
CA GLY A 298 10.86 -26.35 -8.71
C GLY A 298 12.00 -25.33 -8.60
N ILE A 299 11.69 -24.01 -8.68
CA ILE A 299 12.69 -22.93 -8.64
C ILE A 299 12.90 -22.35 -7.25
N LEU A 300 12.11 -22.78 -6.26
CA LEU A 300 12.31 -22.34 -4.87
C LEU A 300 13.59 -22.91 -4.30
N PRO A 301 14.42 -22.11 -3.60
CA PRO A 301 15.56 -22.64 -2.86
C PRO A 301 15.09 -23.61 -1.77
N LEU A 302 15.97 -24.47 -1.30
CA LEU A 302 15.66 -25.34 -0.17
C LEU A 302 15.36 -24.49 1.08
N PRO A 303 14.41 -24.92 1.94
CA PRO A 303 14.17 -24.22 3.19
C PRO A 303 15.43 -24.29 4.10
N PRO A 304 15.66 -23.28 4.93
CA PRO A 304 16.79 -23.26 5.84
C PRO A 304 16.81 -24.50 6.74
N ARG A 305 18.01 -25.03 6.98
CA ARG A 305 18.24 -26.15 7.89
C ARG A 305 18.38 -25.60 9.32
N GLY A 306 17.28 -25.41 10.03
CA GLY A 306 17.28 -24.95 11.41
C GLY A 306 15.86 -24.76 11.95
N SER A 307 15.68 -24.91 13.25
CA SER A 307 14.47 -24.39 13.89
C SER A 307 14.67 -22.89 14.11
N LEU A 308 13.58 -22.11 14.12
CA LEU A 308 13.59 -20.76 14.70
C LEU A 308 14.04 -20.89 16.17
N ALA A 309 15.34 -20.79 16.40
CA ALA A 309 15.84 -20.61 17.75
C ALA A 309 15.61 -19.14 18.11
N ASN A 310 14.78 -18.82 19.02
CA ASN A 310 14.47 -17.50 19.57
C ASN A 310 13.21 -16.83 19.01
N LEU A 311 12.09 -17.26 19.54
CA LEU A 311 10.90 -16.42 19.73
C LEU A 311 10.97 -15.71 21.07
#